data_b2d62a1de7ddb51c785c8c616d301e93
#
_entry.id   b2d62a1de7ddb51c785c8c616d301e93
#
_cell.length_a   1.000
_cell.length_b   1.000
_cell.length_c   1.000
_cell.angle_alpha   90.00
_cell.angle_beta   90.00
_cell.angle_gamma   90.00
#
_symmetry.space_group_name_H-M   'P 1'
#
loop_
_entity.id
_entity.type
_entity.pdbx_description
1 polymer ?
#
loop_
_entity_poly.entity_id
_entity_poly.type
_entity_poly.pdbx_seq_one_letter_code
_entity_poly.pdbx_strand_id
1 'polypeptide(L)'
;RIQREAMVDVALLATLKKEGPLDVIFPLVKLGACGFKLSLFETDPERFPRIADGILWDILPAIAACRVPVGFHAENDEVIFHLIRKYRQEGKIYPRAHCETRPVISETTAVLKLLELARWTGVRLHLYHMSHPRSIHLLQQFREERVDVTAETCPHYLYFSSEQIPDG
;
A
#
# COMPACT_ATOMS: atom_id res chain seq x y z
N ARG A 1 -11.17 -23.12 9.51
CA ARG A 1 -12.29 -22.23 9.85
C ARG A 1 -13.01 -21.75 8.60
N ILE A 2 -12.32 -21.11 7.65
CA ILE A 2 -12.93 -20.58 6.40
C ILE A 2 -13.72 -21.67 5.67
N GLN A 3 -13.14 -22.85 5.43
CA GLN A 3 -13.81 -23.97 4.74
C GLN A 3 -15.12 -24.42 5.39
N ARG A 4 -15.34 -24.14 6.68
CA ARG A 4 -16.54 -24.54 7.42
C ARG A 4 -17.56 -23.42 7.55
N GLU A 5 -17.13 -22.16 7.46
CA GLU A 5 -17.95 -20.99 7.82
C GLU A 5 -18.18 -20.04 6.65
N ALA A 6 -17.35 -20.07 5.59
CA ALA A 6 -17.51 -19.20 4.44
C ALA A 6 -18.61 -19.71 3.50
N MET A 7 -19.46 -18.81 3.06
CA MET A 7 -20.51 -19.06 2.06
C MET A 7 -20.11 -18.65 0.63
N VAL A 8 -18.90 -18.10 0.49
CA VAL A 8 -18.30 -17.67 -0.78
C VAL A 8 -16.86 -18.16 -0.86
N ASP A 9 -16.29 -18.14 -2.04
CA ASP A 9 -14.87 -18.40 -2.23
C ASP A 9 -14.03 -17.30 -1.57
N VAL A 10 -13.02 -17.70 -0.80
CA VAL A 10 -12.16 -16.80 -0.05
C VAL A 10 -10.70 -17.07 -0.38
N ALA A 11 -10.02 -16.05 -0.88
CA ALA A 11 -8.57 -16.04 -1.09
C ALA A 11 -7.91 -15.17 0.00
N LEU A 12 -6.86 -15.70 0.66
CA LEU A 12 -6.21 -15.03 1.77
C LEU A 12 -4.94 -14.31 1.32
N LEU A 13 -4.83 -13.03 1.70
CA LEU A 13 -3.58 -12.29 1.63
C LEU A 13 -2.82 -12.42 2.94
N ALA A 14 -1.54 -12.73 2.86
CA ALA A 14 -0.64 -12.68 3.99
C ALA A 14 -0.08 -11.27 4.19
N THR A 15 0.36 -10.97 5.41
CA THR A 15 1.19 -9.80 5.70
C THR A 15 2.50 -10.25 6.35
N LEU A 16 3.47 -9.34 6.40
CA LEU A 16 4.77 -9.60 7.03
C LEU A 16 4.97 -8.66 8.21
N LYS A 17 5.74 -9.10 9.19
CA LYS A 17 6.20 -8.25 10.28
C LYS A 17 7.21 -7.22 9.78
N LYS A 18 7.47 -6.19 10.55
CA LYS A 18 8.32 -5.05 10.22
C LYS A 18 9.75 -5.47 9.80
N GLU A 19 10.26 -6.51 10.40
CA GLU A 19 11.59 -7.06 10.14
C GLU A 19 11.67 -7.83 8.80
N GLY A 20 10.55 -8.13 8.18
CA GLY A 20 10.46 -8.78 6.88
C GLY A 20 11.14 -10.16 6.85
N PRO A 21 10.79 -11.11 7.73
CA PRO A 21 11.47 -12.39 7.76
C PRO A 21 11.28 -13.15 6.44
N LEU A 22 12.39 -13.41 5.75
CA LEU A 22 12.39 -14.08 4.43
C LEU A 22 11.92 -15.53 4.50
N ASP A 23 12.23 -16.22 5.59
CA ASP A 23 11.96 -17.63 5.81
C ASP A 23 10.47 -17.98 5.91
N VAL A 24 9.61 -17.01 6.17
CA VAL A 24 8.15 -17.22 6.25
C VAL A 24 7.43 -17.06 4.91
N ILE A 25 8.04 -16.41 3.89
CA ILE A 25 7.38 -16.08 2.62
C ILE A 25 6.89 -17.34 1.91
N PHE A 26 7.80 -18.26 1.62
CA PHE A 26 7.46 -19.52 0.95
C PHE A 26 6.51 -20.40 1.77
N PRO A 27 6.70 -20.62 3.09
CA PRO A 27 5.74 -21.32 3.92
C PRO A 27 4.32 -20.71 3.90
N LEU A 28 4.17 -19.39 3.92
CA LEU A 28 2.86 -18.74 3.84
C LEU A 28 2.15 -19.03 2.52
N VAL A 29 2.87 -18.96 1.41
CA VAL A 29 2.31 -19.32 0.08
C VAL A 29 1.94 -20.80 0.03
N LYS A 30 2.79 -21.69 0.57
CA LYS A 30 2.50 -23.12 0.66
C LYS A 30 1.27 -23.44 1.52
N LEU A 31 0.99 -22.63 2.52
CA LEU A 31 -0.23 -22.71 3.35
C LEU A 31 -1.48 -22.15 2.66
N GLY A 32 -1.35 -21.60 1.45
CA GLY A 32 -2.48 -21.13 0.64
C GLY A 32 -2.66 -19.63 0.59
N ALA A 33 -1.67 -18.83 1.01
CA ALA A 33 -1.71 -17.39 0.75
C ALA A 33 -1.64 -17.15 -0.76
N CYS A 34 -2.62 -16.42 -1.31
CA CYS A 34 -2.70 -16.09 -2.73
C CYS A 34 -1.91 -14.83 -3.11
N GLY A 35 -1.34 -14.14 -2.14
CA GLY A 35 -0.55 -12.92 -2.29
C GLY A 35 -0.22 -12.31 -0.94
N PHE A 36 0.40 -11.12 -0.99
CA PHE A 36 0.76 -10.36 0.20
C PHE A 36 0.10 -8.98 0.18
N LYS A 37 -0.21 -8.46 1.39
CA LYS A 37 -0.63 -7.06 1.60
C LYS A 37 0.37 -6.42 2.55
N LEU A 38 1.09 -5.41 2.06
CA LEU A 38 2.12 -4.67 2.81
C LEU A 38 1.79 -3.17 2.85
N SER A 39 2.56 -2.41 3.62
CA SER A 39 2.35 -0.97 3.75
C SER A 39 3.66 -0.18 3.75
N LEU A 40 3.63 1.00 3.13
CA LEU A 40 4.66 2.04 3.29
C LEU A 40 4.33 3.04 4.40
N PHE A 41 3.13 2.95 4.95
CA PHE A 41 2.65 3.78 6.05
C PHE A 41 2.32 2.89 7.26
N GLU A 42 2.73 3.30 8.46
CA GLU A 42 2.44 2.53 9.68
C GLU A 42 1.02 2.82 10.17
N THR A 43 0.08 1.99 9.76
CA THR A 43 -1.33 2.06 10.21
C THR A 43 -1.54 1.33 11.53
N ASP A 44 -0.85 0.21 11.71
CA ASP A 44 -0.90 -0.65 12.90
C ASP A 44 0.43 -1.40 13.00
N PRO A 45 1.21 -1.23 14.07
CA PRO A 45 2.56 -1.81 14.18
C PRO A 45 2.60 -3.35 14.23
N GLU A 46 1.48 -3.97 14.58
CA GLU A 46 1.36 -5.44 14.66
C GLU A 46 0.81 -6.05 13.35
N ARG A 47 -0.22 -5.43 12.78
CA ARG A 47 -0.99 -5.99 11.66
C ARG A 47 -0.56 -5.47 10.31
N PHE A 48 -0.27 -4.17 10.21
CA PHE A 48 0.16 -3.50 8.98
C PHE A 48 1.27 -2.49 9.29
N PRO A 49 2.46 -2.99 9.68
CA PRO A 49 3.60 -2.12 9.93
C PRO A 49 4.11 -1.51 8.63
N ARG A 50 4.76 -0.37 8.75
CA ARG A 50 5.60 0.15 7.67
C ARG A 50 6.77 -0.78 7.44
N ILE A 51 6.96 -1.22 6.21
CA ILE A 51 8.15 -1.98 5.81
C ILE A 51 9.19 -1.00 5.24
N ALA A 52 10.40 -1.02 5.78
CA ALA A 52 11.49 -0.15 5.34
C ALA A 52 12.02 -0.55 3.95
N ASP A 53 12.54 0.43 3.20
CA ASP A 53 12.96 0.25 1.80
C ASP A 53 14.01 -0.86 1.62
N GLY A 54 14.99 -0.96 2.54
CA GLY A 54 15.99 -2.03 2.52
C GLY A 54 15.38 -3.41 2.72
N ILE A 55 14.39 -3.53 3.60
CA ILE A 55 13.64 -4.78 3.80
C ILE A 55 12.81 -5.12 2.57
N LEU A 56 12.17 -4.12 1.94
CA LEU A 56 11.44 -4.33 0.68
C LEU A 56 12.36 -4.86 -0.42
N TRP A 57 13.58 -4.30 -0.53
CA TRP A 57 14.58 -4.77 -1.48
C TRP A 57 14.92 -6.26 -1.30
N ASP A 58 14.96 -6.74 -0.07
CA ASP A 58 15.26 -8.14 0.24
C ASP A 58 14.06 -9.08 0.02
N ILE A 59 12.84 -8.66 0.44
CA ILE A 59 11.67 -9.54 0.42
C ILE A 59 10.97 -9.62 -0.93
N LEU A 60 10.96 -8.55 -1.74
CA LEU A 60 10.23 -8.52 -3.00
C LEU A 60 10.74 -9.55 -4.03
N PRO A 61 12.06 -9.81 -4.19
CA PRO A 61 12.54 -10.90 -5.04
C PRO A 61 12.05 -12.28 -4.57
N ALA A 62 11.97 -12.51 -3.24
CA ALA A 62 11.47 -13.77 -2.70
C ALA A 62 9.96 -13.96 -2.99
N ILE A 63 9.16 -12.88 -2.89
CA ILE A 63 7.75 -12.90 -3.26
C ILE A 63 7.59 -13.12 -4.77
N ALA A 64 8.39 -12.47 -5.60
CA ALA A 64 8.39 -12.66 -7.05
C ALA A 64 8.68 -14.13 -7.44
N ALA A 65 9.63 -14.78 -6.77
CA ALA A 65 9.95 -16.19 -6.97
C ALA A 65 8.77 -17.12 -6.66
N CYS A 66 7.89 -16.72 -5.74
CA CYS A 66 6.64 -17.46 -5.43
C CYS A 66 5.54 -17.26 -6.48
N ARG A 67 5.70 -16.33 -7.44
CA ARG A 67 4.74 -15.99 -8.49
C ARG A 67 3.35 -15.53 -7.97
N VAL A 68 3.30 -14.97 -6.78
CA VAL A 68 2.11 -14.36 -6.19
C VAL A 68 2.21 -12.83 -6.21
N PRO A 69 1.08 -12.09 -6.27
CA PRO A 69 1.11 -10.63 -6.22
C PRO A 69 1.43 -10.12 -4.81
N VAL A 70 1.96 -8.91 -4.76
CA VAL A 70 2.04 -8.11 -3.53
C VAL A 70 1.33 -6.78 -3.72
N GLY A 71 0.40 -6.47 -2.83
CA GLY A 71 -0.33 -5.22 -2.82
C GLY A 71 0.16 -4.29 -1.72
N PHE A 72 0.11 -2.98 -1.98
CA PHE A 72 0.59 -1.97 -1.05
C PHE A 72 -0.43 -0.90 -0.73
N HIS A 73 -0.47 -0.52 0.55
CA HIS A 73 -0.91 0.79 0.97
C HIS A 73 0.23 1.78 0.71
N ALA A 74 0.04 2.65 -0.29
CA ALA A 74 1.10 3.47 -0.88
C ALA A 74 0.99 4.93 -0.43
N GLU A 75 1.45 5.22 0.78
CA GLU A 75 1.58 6.58 1.32
C GLU A 75 2.97 6.83 1.89
N ASN A 76 3.50 8.04 1.67
CA ASN A 76 4.77 8.48 2.24
C ASN A 76 4.56 8.93 3.69
N ASP A 77 4.93 8.08 4.62
CA ASP A 77 4.73 8.28 6.05
C ASP A 77 5.53 9.48 6.60
N GLU A 78 6.71 9.75 6.08
CA GLU A 78 7.55 10.89 6.54
C GLU A 78 6.84 12.23 6.29
N VAL A 79 6.27 12.41 5.09
CA VAL A 79 5.50 13.61 4.73
C VAL A 79 4.27 13.73 5.63
N ILE A 80 3.52 12.65 5.77
CA ILE A 80 2.26 12.63 6.51
C ILE A 80 2.50 12.89 8.00
N PHE A 81 3.43 12.17 8.63
CA PHE A 81 3.71 12.37 10.06
C PHE A 81 4.31 13.74 10.36
N HIS A 82 5.11 14.30 9.44
CA HIS A 82 5.56 15.68 9.58
C HIS A 82 4.37 16.65 9.60
N LEU A 83 3.46 16.54 8.65
CA LEU A 83 2.28 17.40 8.56
C LEU A 83 1.32 17.22 9.74
N ILE A 84 1.08 15.98 10.16
CA ILE A 84 0.25 15.70 11.36
C ILE A 84 0.83 16.39 12.60
N ARG A 85 2.14 16.30 12.82
CA ARG A 85 2.79 16.99 13.95
C ARG A 85 2.63 18.51 13.86
N LYS A 86 2.87 19.08 12.67
CA LYS A 86 2.71 20.51 12.41
C LYS A 86 1.28 20.99 12.70
N TYR A 87 0.29 20.30 12.15
CA TYR A 87 -1.13 20.62 12.33
C TYR A 87 -1.56 20.54 13.79
N ARG A 88 -1.12 19.53 14.51
CA ARG A 88 -1.37 19.41 15.96
C ARG A 88 -0.76 20.56 16.76
N GLN A 89 0.46 20.98 16.45
CA GLN A 89 1.13 22.13 17.09
C GLN A 89 0.40 23.45 16.81
N GLU A 90 -0.23 23.58 15.64
CA GLU A 90 -1.04 24.73 15.22
C GLU A 90 -2.50 24.66 15.75
N GLY A 91 -2.86 23.64 16.51
CA GLY A 91 -4.23 23.45 17.02
C GLY A 91 -5.25 23.04 15.94
N LYS A 92 -4.81 22.62 14.78
CA LYS A 92 -5.66 22.17 13.65
C LYS A 92 -6.07 20.72 13.83
N ILE A 93 -7.13 20.49 14.61
CA ILE A 93 -7.63 19.14 14.98
C ILE A 93 -9.05 18.87 14.48
N TYR A 94 -9.46 19.50 13.40
CA TYR A 94 -10.76 19.31 12.74
C TYR A 94 -10.74 18.14 11.73
N PRO A 95 -11.89 17.57 11.34
CA PRO A 95 -11.97 16.37 10.50
C PRO A 95 -11.22 16.50 9.16
N ARG A 96 -11.34 17.64 8.45
CA ARG A 96 -10.68 17.88 7.16
C ARG A 96 -9.14 17.92 7.26
N ALA A 97 -8.57 18.17 8.45
CA ALA A 97 -7.12 18.08 8.69
C ALA A 97 -6.53 16.71 8.32
N HIS A 98 -7.34 15.64 8.35
CA HIS A 98 -6.93 14.33 7.85
C HIS A 98 -6.54 14.37 6.37
N CYS A 99 -7.38 14.98 5.53
CA CYS A 99 -7.10 15.13 4.09
C CYS A 99 -5.94 16.11 3.83
N GLU A 100 -5.92 17.23 4.54
CA GLU A 100 -4.91 18.27 4.38
C GLU A 100 -3.50 17.81 4.78
N THR A 101 -3.39 16.86 5.68
CA THR A 101 -2.11 16.24 6.07
C THR A 101 -1.68 15.11 5.14
N ARG A 102 -2.45 14.83 4.09
CA ARG A 102 -2.17 13.84 3.03
C ARG A 102 -2.16 14.51 1.66
N PRO A 103 -1.17 15.40 1.40
CA PRO A 103 -1.05 16.04 0.09
C PRO A 103 -0.76 15.00 -1.00
N VAL A 104 -1.09 15.33 -2.24
CA VAL A 104 -0.90 14.45 -3.42
C VAL A 104 0.50 13.82 -3.47
N ILE A 105 1.54 14.57 -3.08
CA ILE A 105 2.91 14.08 -3.08
C ILE A 105 3.11 12.88 -2.15
N SER A 106 2.32 12.72 -1.09
CA SER A 106 2.43 11.57 -0.20
C SER A 106 2.05 10.26 -0.88
N GLU A 107 1.07 10.28 -1.80
CA GLU A 107 0.72 9.12 -2.62
C GLU A 107 1.71 8.95 -3.78
N THR A 108 1.96 10.00 -4.56
CA THR A 108 2.73 9.88 -5.81
C THR A 108 4.19 9.49 -5.61
N THR A 109 4.85 9.94 -4.54
CA THR A 109 6.22 9.49 -4.22
C THR A 109 6.27 8.05 -3.73
N ALA A 110 5.29 7.62 -2.97
CA ALA A 110 5.18 6.23 -2.54
C ALA A 110 4.89 5.29 -3.73
N VAL A 111 3.99 5.69 -4.62
CA VAL A 111 3.68 4.96 -5.85
C VAL A 111 4.92 4.83 -6.73
N LEU A 112 5.63 5.93 -7.00
CA LEU A 112 6.85 5.91 -7.82
C LEU A 112 7.91 4.96 -7.23
N LYS A 113 8.13 5.02 -5.92
CA LYS A 113 9.04 4.11 -5.23
C LYS A 113 8.68 2.63 -5.45
N LEU A 114 7.39 2.29 -5.30
CA LEU A 114 6.92 0.92 -5.48
C LEU A 114 7.02 0.45 -6.92
N LEU A 115 6.76 1.32 -7.88
CA LEU A 115 6.92 1.03 -9.30
C LEU A 115 8.40 0.74 -9.65
N GLU A 116 9.33 1.54 -9.14
CA GLU A 116 10.76 1.27 -9.31
C GLU A 116 11.17 -0.05 -8.65
N LEU A 117 10.74 -0.32 -7.42
CA LEU A 117 10.99 -1.60 -6.77
C LEU A 117 10.44 -2.76 -7.58
N ALA A 118 9.23 -2.66 -8.10
CA ALA A 118 8.63 -3.71 -8.93
C ALA A 118 9.41 -3.95 -10.23
N ARG A 119 9.87 -2.87 -10.89
CA ARG A 119 10.70 -2.95 -12.10
C ARG A 119 11.97 -3.76 -11.89
N TRP A 120 12.67 -3.52 -10.79
CA TRP A 120 13.97 -4.13 -10.53
C TRP A 120 13.90 -5.50 -9.85
N THR A 121 12.80 -5.80 -9.16
CA THR A 121 12.59 -7.09 -8.48
C THR A 121 11.76 -8.09 -9.29
N GLY A 122 11.03 -7.60 -10.31
CA GLY A 122 10.13 -8.43 -11.12
C GLY A 122 8.87 -8.91 -10.39
N VAL A 123 8.56 -8.32 -9.26
CA VAL A 123 7.36 -8.69 -8.48
C VAL A 123 6.09 -8.19 -9.18
N ARG A 124 5.00 -8.95 -9.07
CA ARG A 124 3.67 -8.53 -9.51
C ARG A 124 3.08 -7.57 -8.49
N LEU A 125 3.07 -6.28 -8.84
CA LEU A 125 2.64 -5.20 -7.94
C LEU A 125 1.14 -4.93 -8.05
N HIS A 126 0.49 -4.69 -6.90
CA HIS A 126 -0.85 -4.13 -6.83
C HIS A 126 -0.88 -2.89 -5.95
N LEU A 127 -1.46 -1.78 -6.43
CA LEU A 127 -1.59 -0.54 -5.70
C LEU A 127 -3.04 -0.38 -5.21
N TYR A 128 -3.25 -0.40 -3.90
CA TYR A 128 -4.57 -0.27 -3.30
C TYR A 128 -5.05 1.18 -3.26
N HIS A 129 -6.35 1.36 -3.45
CA HIS A 129 -7.10 2.60 -3.17
C HIS A 129 -6.43 3.88 -3.67
N MET A 130 -5.98 3.90 -4.93
CA MET A 130 -5.40 5.09 -5.58
C MET A 130 -6.41 6.24 -5.65
N SER A 131 -5.99 7.43 -5.27
CA SER A 131 -6.85 8.59 -5.13
C SER A 131 -6.55 9.72 -6.13
N HIS A 132 -5.39 9.71 -6.79
CA HIS A 132 -4.98 10.83 -7.63
C HIS A 132 -4.60 10.42 -9.06
N PRO A 133 -5.03 11.18 -10.11
CA PRO A 133 -4.73 10.87 -11.52
C PRO A 133 -3.24 10.76 -11.84
N ARG A 134 -2.38 11.52 -11.16
CA ARG A 134 -0.93 11.44 -11.36
C ARG A 134 -0.37 10.05 -11.07
N SER A 135 -0.89 9.37 -10.05
CA SER A 135 -0.50 8.00 -9.72
C SER A 135 -0.86 7.02 -10.85
N ILE A 136 -2.02 7.23 -11.48
CA ILE A 136 -2.44 6.42 -12.65
C ILE A 136 -1.53 6.67 -13.85
N HIS A 137 -1.12 7.92 -14.12
CA HIS A 137 -0.17 8.22 -15.18
C HIS A 137 1.19 7.55 -14.95
N LEU A 138 1.71 7.57 -13.73
CA LEU A 138 2.94 6.86 -13.37
C LEU A 138 2.80 5.35 -13.64
N LEU A 139 1.71 4.75 -13.16
CA LEU A 139 1.43 3.33 -13.41
C LEU A 139 1.39 3.00 -14.91
N GLN A 140 0.74 3.83 -15.73
CA GLN A 140 0.68 3.63 -17.18
C GLN A 140 2.07 3.64 -17.82
N GLN A 141 2.94 4.60 -17.46
CA GLN A 141 4.31 4.67 -17.94
C GLN A 141 5.09 3.38 -17.63
N PHE A 142 5.01 2.88 -16.41
CA PHE A 142 5.70 1.64 -16.02
C PHE A 142 5.11 0.40 -16.68
N ARG A 143 3.81 0.38 -16.98
CA ARG A 143 3.19 -0.71 -17.78
C ARG A 143 3.70 -0.73 -19.21
N GLU A 144 3.93 0.41 -19.84
CA GLU A 144 4.56 0.52 -21.16
C GLU A 144 5.98 -0.06 -21.14
N GLU A 145 6.68 0.04 -20.01
CA GLU A 145 7.97 -0.58 -19.74
C GLU A 145 7.86 -2.07 -19.30
N ARG A 146 6.67 -2.65 -19.39
CA ARG A 146 6.35 -4.06 -19.06
C ARG A 146 6.49 -4.42 -17.58
N VAL A 147 6.37 -3.47 -16.68
CA VAL A 147 6.20 -3.76 -15.25
C VAL A 147 4.81 -4.35 -15.02
N ASP A 148 4.74 -5.52 -14.36
CA ASP A 148 3.47 -6.17 -14.02
C ASP A 148 2.83 -5.46 -12.83
N VAL A 149 2.03 -4.44 -13.13
CA VAL A 149 1.36 -3.61 -12.13
C VAL A 149 -0.13 -3.43 -12.40
N THR A 150 -0.92 -3.53 -11.35
CA THR A 150 -2.36 -3.24 -11.31
C THR A 150 -2.67 -2.26 -10.19
N ALA A 151 -3.82 -1.62 -10.25
CA ALA A 151 -4.29 -0.72 -9.19
C ALA A 151 -5.81 -0.79 -9.05
N GLU A 152 -6.30 -0.37 -7.91
CA GLU A 152 -7.71 -0.16 -7.63
C GLU A 152 -7.94 1.22 -7.01
N THR A 153 -9.17 1.71 -7.10
CA THR A 153 -9.66 2.88 -6.37
C THR A 153 -10.88 2.51 -5.55
N CYS A 154 -11.27 3.38 -4.63
CA CYS A 154 -12.47 3.18 -3.83
C CYS A 154 -13.67 3.88 -4.48
N PRO A 155 -14.87 3.27 -4.54
CA PRO A 155 -16.06 3.92 -5.11
C PRO A 155 -16.39 5.26 -4.44
N HIS A 156 -16.18 5.39 -3.14
CA HIS A 156 -16.41 6.63 -2.41
C HIS A 156 -15.43 7.76 -2.79
N TYR A 157 -14.24 7.46 -3.30
CA TYR A 157 -13.32 8.48 -3.84
C TYR A 157 -13.83 9.11 -5.14
N LEU A 158 -14.71 8.41 -5.86
CA LEU A 158 -15.35 8.90 -7.07
C LEU A 158 -16.65 9.69 -6.79
N TYR A 159 -17.20 9.56 -5.59
CA TYR A 159 -18.49 10.15 -5.22
C TYR A 159 -18.36 11.33 -4.23
N PHE A 160 -17.49 11.23 -3.22
CA PHE A 160 -17.30 12.27 -2.21
C PHE A 160 -16.10 13.15 -2.52
N SER A 161 -16.22 14.46 -2.17
CA SER A 161 -15.12 15.42 -2.16
C SER A 161 -14.72 15.77 -0.73
N SER A 162 -13.43 16.03 -0.50
CA SER A 162 -12.95 16.53 0.79
C SER A 162 -13.55 17.88 1.18
N GLU A 163 -14.03 18.67 0.20
CA GLU A 163 -14.73 19.93 0.43
C GLU A 163 -16.09 19.76 1.11
N GLN A 164 -16.67 18.55 1.03
CA GLN A 164 -17.93 18.20 1.68
C GLN A 164 -17.77 17.83 3.15
N ILE A 165 -16.53 17.69 3.63
CA ILE A 165 -16.25 17.36 5.04
C ILE A 165 -16.41 18.63 5.87
N PRO A 166 -17.31 18.65 6.87
CA PRO A 166 -17.48 19.80 7.73
C PRO A 166 -16.23 20.08 8.58
N ASP A 167 -16.02 21.32 8.91
CA ASP A 167 -14.89 21.74 9.75
C ASP A 167 -15.10 21.47 11.26
N GLY A 168 -16.21 20.85 11.64
CA GLY A 168 -16.56 20.50 13.02
C GLY A 168 -17.96 20.95 13.39
#